data_4c5d327bbeaedc08e60ea318932ab98f
#
_entry.id   4c5d327bbeaedc08e60ea318932ab98f
#
_cell.length_a   1.000
_cell.length_b   1.000
_cell.length_c   1.000
_cell.angle_alpha   90.00
_cell.angle_beta   90.00
_cell.angle_gamma   90.00
#
_symmetry.space_group_name_H-M   'P 1'
#
loop_
_entity.id
_entity.type
_entity.pdbx_description
1 polymer ?
#
loop_
_entity_poly.entity_id
_entity_poly.type
_entity_poly.pdbx_seq_one_letter_code
_entity_poly.pdbx_strand_id
1 'polypeptide(L)'
;SLLSGGEQQRVAIARALANRPPVILADEPTAPLDSERALGVMRILEDMARQYRTAIIVVTHDEKIIPTFKRIYHIRDGRTVEEAGEGRAL
;
A
#
# COMPACT_ATOMS: atom_id res chain seq x y z
N SER A 1 8.11 -10.56 19.60
CA SER A 1 8.77 -11.01 18.39
C SER A 1 10.20 -10.51 18.32
N LEU A 2 11.11 -11.34 17.84
CA LEU A 2 12.52 -10.99 17.66
C LEU A 2 12.76 -10.20 16.35
N LEU A 3 11.74 -10.12 15.50
CA LEU A 3 11.84 -9.39 14.22
C LEU A 3 11.63 -7.90 14.42
N SER A 4 12.31 -7.07 13.63
CA SER A 4 12.05 -5.65 13.56
C SER A 4 10.65 -5.39 12.97
N GLY A 5 10.11 -4.19 13.15
CA GLY A 5 8.82 -3.83 12.58
C GLY A 5 8.79 -3.98 11.05
N GLY A 6 9.88 -3.59 10.37
CA GLY A 6 9.99 -3.75 8.93
C GLY A 6 10.06 -5.20 8.48
N GLU A 7 10.77 -6.04 9.23
CA GLU A 7 10.85 -7.46 8.94
C GLU A 7 9.51 -8.15 9.16
N GLN A 8 8.79 -7.79 10.24
CA GLN A 8 7.45 -8.29 10.50
C GLN A 8 6.49 -7.92 9.36
N GLN A 9 6.59 -6.68 8.87
CA GLN A 9 5.78 -6.21 7.76
C GLN A 9 6.05 -7.03 6.49
N ARG A 10 7.31 -7.26 6.17
CA ARG A 10 7.69 -8.07 5.01
C ARG A 10 7.19 -9.50 5.11
N VAL A 11 7.27 -10.10 6.29
CA VAL A 11 6.76 -11.46 6.52
C VAL A 11 5.25 -11.50 6.31
N ALA A 12 4.52 -10.51 6.84
CA ALA A 12 3.07 -10.44 6.66
C ALA A 12 2.69 -10.31 5.19
N ILE A 13 3.38 -9.46 4.45
CA ILE A 13 3.14 -9.27 3.01
C ILE A 13 3.49 -10.56 2.25
N ALA A 14 4.62 -11.19 2.56
CA ALA A 14 5.01 -12.43 1.91
C ALA A 14 3.98 -13.54 2.11
N ARG A 15 3.40 -13.63 3.30
CA ARG A 15 2.32 -14.58 3.57
C ARG A 15 1.08 -14.30 2.73
N ALA A 16 0.71 -13.03 2.59
CA ALA A 16 -0.41 -12.64 1.75
C ALA A 16 -0.17 -12.99 0.28
N LEU A 17 1.09 -12.94 -0.17
CA LEU A 17 1.49 -13.22 -1.55
C LEU A 17 1.79 -14.69 -1.82
N ALA A 18 1.86 -15.54 -0.79
CA ALA A 18 2.27 -16.95 -0.93
C ALA A 18 1.43 -17.73 -1.93
N ASN A 19 0.14 -17.44 -2.01
CA ASN A 19 -0.76 -18.09 -2.96
C ASN A 19 -0.85 -17.37 -4.30
N ARG A 20 0.01 -16.38 -4.52
CA ARG A 20 0.06 -15.57 -5.75
C ARG A 20 -1.30 -15.01 -6.16
N PRO A 21 -2.00 -14.28 -5.28
CA PRO A 21 -3.27 -13.68 -5.65
C PRO A 21 -3.05 -12.60 -6.71
N PRO A 22 -4.01 -12.40 -7.63
CA PRO A 22 -3.87 -11.34 -8.62
C PRO A 22 -4.00 -9.94 -8.03
N VAL A 23 -4.71 -9.82 -6.89
CA VAL A 23 -4.96 -8.54 -6.22
C VAL A 23 -4.83 -8.73 -4.71
N ILE A 24 -4.22 -7.76 -4.05
CA ILE A 24 -4.18 -7.67 -2.59
C ILE A 24 -4.86 -6.37 -2.17
N LEU A 25 -5.68 -6.45 -1.13
CA LEU A 25 -6.30 -5.29 -0.51
C LEU A 25 -5.53 -4.95 0.76
N ALA A 26 -4.98 -3.75 0.82
CA ALA A 26 -4.31 -3.22 2.00
C ALA A 26 -5.17 -2.12 2.60
N ASP A 27 -5.71 -2.38 3.79
CA ASP A 27 -6.62 -1.47 4.48
C ASP A 27 -5.87 -0.66 5.52
N GLU A 28 -5.77 0.65 5.27
CA GLU A 28 -5.08 1.61 6.15
C GLU A 28 -3.68 1.12 6.57
N PRO A 29 -2.82 0.75 5.61
CA PRO A 29 -1.54 0.10 5.95
C PRO A 29 -0.54 1.01 6.67
N THR A 30 -0.75 2.32 6.63
CA THR A 30 0.18 3.31 7.20
C THR A 30 -0.42 4.10 8.36
N ALA A 31 -1.68 3.86 8.72
CA ALA A 31 -2.26 4.50 9.89
C ALA A 31 -1.49 4.06 11.13
N PRO A 32 -1.33 4.77 11.98
CA PRO A 32 -0.73 5.70 12.89
C PRO A 32 0.77 5.97 12.68
N LEU A 33 1.32 5.71 11.54
CA LEU A 33 2.75 5.89 11.30
C LEU A 33 3.10 7.35 10.95
N ASP A 34 4.32 7.76 11.26
CA ASP A 34 4.86 9.04 10.77
C ASP A 34 5.18 8.95 9.26
N SER A 35 5.54 10.09 8.67
CA SER A 35 5.76 10.15 7.22
C SER A 35 6.86 9.21 6.72
N GLU A 36 7.98 9.15 7.43
CA GLU A 36 9.10 8.31 7.03
C GLU A 36 8.73 6.83 7.06
N ARG A 37 8.11 6.39 8.14
CA ARG A 37 7.69 4.99 8.28
C ARG A 37 6.56 4.64 7.32
N ALA A 38 5.62 5.56 7.12
CA ALA A 38 4.52 5.36 6.17
C ALA A 38 5.06 5.13 4.76
N LEU A 39 5.97 5.97 4.30
CA LEU A 39 6.58 5.82 2.99
C LEU A 39 7.42 4.54 2.89
N GLY A 40 8.07 4.15 3.99
CA GLY A 40 8.80 2.88 4.07
C GLY A 40 7.91 1.67 3.87
N VAL A 41 6.72 1.66 4.51
CA VAL A 41 5.73 0.60 4.32
C VAL A 41 5.25 0.55 2.87
N MET A 42 4.95 1.71 2.29
CA MET A 42 4.51 1.78 0.89
C MET A 42 5.59 1.29 -0.07
N ARG A 43 6.86 1.59 0.22
CA ARG A 43 7.98 1.10 -0.58
C ARG A 43 8.07 -0.43 -0.55
N ILE A 44 7.89 -1.03 0.62
CA ILE A 44 7.87 -2.49 0.78
C ILE A 44 6.72 -3.09 -0.04
N LEU A 45 5.52 -2.52 0.09
CA LEU A 45 4.35 -2.99 -0.65
C LEU A 45 4.58 -2.91 -2.17
N GLU A 46 5.11 -1.79 -2.66
CA GLU A 46 5.38 -1.62 -4.08
C GLU A 46 6.41 -2.62 -4.59
N ASP A 47 7.51 -2.80 -3.86
CA ASP A 47 8.56 -3.72 -4.26
C ASP A 47 8.05 -5.17 -4.31
N MET A 48 7.29 -5.58 -3.29
CA MET A 48 6.73 -6.92 -3.23
C MET A 48 5.68 -7.14 -4.33
N ALA A 49 4.84 -6.14 -4.59
CA ALA A 49 3.86 -6.21 -5.66
C ALA A 49 4.53 -6.40 -7.03
N ARG A 50 5.59 -5.64 -7.27
CA ARG A 50 6.36 -5.75 -8.52
C ARG A 50 7.02 -7.12 -8.64
N GLN A 51 7.63 -7.60 -7.56
CA GLN A 51 8.32 -8.88 -7.54
C GLN A 51 7.37 -10.05 -7.80
N TYR A 52 6.18 -10.01 -7.24
CA TYR A 52 5.19 -11.09 -7.37
C TYR A 52 4.13 -10.81 -8.43
N ARG A 53 4.25 -9.71 -9.17
CA ARG A 53 3.31 -9.30 -10.22
C ARG A 53 1.87 -9.27 -9.74
N THR A 54 1.67 -8.71 -8.57
CA THR A 54 0.36 -8.57 -7.94
C THR A 54 -0.05 -7.10 -7.94
N ALA A 55 -1.31 -6.81 -8.23
CA ALA A 55 -1.85 -5.47 -8.05
C ALA A 55 -2.19 -5.26 -6.57
N ILE A 56 -1.95 -4.05 -6.07
CA ILE A 56 -2.32 -3.70 -4.70
C ILE A 56 -3.33 -2.55 -4.74
N ILE A 57 -4.44 -2.74 -4.05
CA ILE A 57 -5.42 -1.70 -3.81
C ILE A 57 -5.25 -1.26 -2.36
N VAL A 58 -4.98 0.01 -2.17
CA VAL A 58 -4.80 0.59 -0.83
C VAL A 58 -6.02 1.42 -0.47
N VAL A 59 -6.64 1.09 0.64
CA VAL A 59 -7.74 1.89 1.21
C VAL A 59 -7.13 2.76 2.31
N THR A 60 -7.21 4.07 2.15
CA THR A 60 -6.55 4.96 3.09
C THR A 60 -7.17 6.36 3.13
N HIS A 61 -7.00 7.04 4.26
CA HIS A 61 -7.20 8.48 4.42
C HIS A 61 -5.87 9.20 4.68
N ASP A 62 -4.77 8.48 4.56
CA ASP A 62 -3.44 8.99 4.92
C ASP A 62 -2.87 9.88 3.81
N GLU A 63 -2.97 11.18 4.00
CA GLU A 63 -2.47 12.17 3.04
C GLU A 63 -0.96 12.08 2.82
N LYS A 64 -0.22 11.46 3.73
CA LYS A 64 1.23 11.29 3.60
C LYS A 64 1.60 10.39 2.42
N ILE A 65 0.76 9.43 2.09
CA ILE A 65 1.03 8.45 1.04
C ILE A 65 0.25 8.69 -0.25
N ILE A 66 -0.84 9.46 -0.20
CA ILE A 66 -1.70 9.72 -1.38
C ILE A 66 -0.90 10.22 -2.58
N PRO A 67 0.07 11.16 -2.43
CA PRO A 67 0.83 11.63 -3.59
C PRO A 67 1.68 10.57 -4.31
N THR A 68 1.89 9.42 -3.70
CA THR A 68 2.68 8.34 -4.32
C THR A 68 1.87 7.49 -5.31
N PHE A 69 0.55 7.58 -5.26
CA PHE A 69 -0.31 6.78 -6.13
C PHE A 69 -0.42 7.37 -7.53
N LYS A 70 -0.50 6.48 -8.51
CA LYS A 70 -0.72 6.85 -9.92
C LYS A 70 -2.19 6.94 -10.24
N ARG A 71 -3.04 6.20 -9.53
CA ARG A 71 -4.48 6.17 -9.72
C ARG A 71 -5.17 6.26 -8.37
N ILE A 72 -6.15 7.15 -8.28
CA ILE A 72 -6.90 7.39 -7.05
C ILE A 72 -8.38 7.29 -7.38
N TYR A 73 -9.10 6.55 -6.55
CA TYR A 73 -10.56 6.43 -6.64
C TYR A 73 -11.18 7.05 -5.40
N HIS A 74 -11.95 8.10 -5.62
CA HIS A 74 -12.73 8.73 -4.55
C HIS A 74 -14.11 8.08 -4.50
N ILE A 75 -14.46 7.54 -3.35
CA ILE A 75 -15.77 6.91 -3.14
C ILE A 75 -16.56 7.80 -2.19
N ARG A 76 -17.69 8.30 -2.67
CA ARG A 76 -18.58 9.16 -1.88
C ARG A 76 -20.03 8.90 -2.32
N ASP A 77 -20.92 8.72 -1.32
CA ASP A 77 -22.36 8.53 -1.55
C ASP A 77 -22.66 7.44 -2.59
N GLY A 78 -21.92 6.34 -2.53
CA GLY A 78 -22.10 5.22 -3.45
C GLY A 78 -21.59 5.45 -4.85
N ARG A 79 -20.86 6.55 -5.09
CA ARG A 79 -20.26 6.86 -6.40
C ARG A 79 -18.76 6.80 -6.33
N THR A 80 -18.15 6.33 -7.42
CA THR A 80 -16.71 6.25 -7.56
C THR A 80 -16.26 7.19 -8.68
N VAL A 81 -15.29 8.05 -8.37
CA VAL A 81 -14.67 8.95 -9.33
C VAL A 81 -13.18 8.65 -9.38
N GLU A 82 -12.68 8.35 -10.58
CA GLU A 82 -11.26 8.12 -10.78
C GLU A 82 -10.56 9.43 -11.09
N GLU A 83 -9.37 9.60 -10.53
CA GLU A 83 -8.51 10.74 -10.79
C GLU A 83 -7.08 10.25 -10.95
N ALA A 84 -6.33 10.91 -11.84
CA ALA A 84 -4.91 10.61 -11.99
C ALA A 84 -4.15 11.13 -10.77
N GLY A 85 -3.35 10.27 -10.15
CA GLY A 85 -2.48 10.66 -9.04
C GLY A 85 -1.16 11.22 -9.54
N GLU A 86 -0.40 11.81 -8.60
CA GLU A 86 0.91 12.39 -8.93
C GLU A 86 1.97 11.32 -9.22
N GLY A 87 1.85 10.16 -8.60
CA GLY A 87 2.81 9.07 -8.78
C GLY A 87 4.22 9.43 -8.30
N ARG A 88 4.33 10.22 -7.22
CA ARG A 88 5.63 10.58 -6.67
C ARG A 88 6.43 9.35 -6.29
N ALA A 89 7.74 9.42 -6.50
CA ALA A 89 8.63 8.34 -6.09
C ALA A 89 8.62 8.15 -4.58
N LEU A 90 8.65 6.89 -4.19
CA LEU A 90 8.72 6.51 -2.78
C LEU A 90 10.12 6.62 -2.21
#